data_0bf651d4ab63ce7e08dc7794dfd7f76c
#
_entry.id   0bf651d4ab63ce7e08dc7794dfd7f76c
#
_cell.length_a   1.000
_cell.length_b   1.000
_cell.length_c   1.000
_cell.angle_alpha   90.00
_cell.angle_beta   90.00
_cell.angle_gamma   90.00
#
_symmetry.space_group_name_H-M   'P 1'
#
loop_
_entity.id
_entity.type
_entity.pdbx_description
1 polymer ?
#
loop_
_entity_poly.entity_id
_entity_poly.type
_entity_poly.pdbx_seq_one_letter_code
_entity_poly.pdbx_strand_id
1 'polypeptide(L)'
;MRGKIHFISNGIFSTRIAGGDFHFLKLAEAAGNTGYELNYFGGHALAEVISQHKLPGSVTLTDDAQLGKVNQGALGGQFAMLRDFYRRYRRTLRLRRLIAPDDFVYASSDYWFDVLPAVYSPARRKLMVLHMEAPNLGQIITRSRPDVDRLRLASLHYWASQERSLRNFARCRAKRLFHLHPLMTTRLRKLGMRDDEMILTSYGLDVAATDAVPAQTRFYDVIWVGRVHRQKGIDDLLATLAQLARQLENFRAVLIGNVKDELLPSVRKYRLENNVEFSGFVSEPEKIRLFKASRVFLMPSRHEGSPRAMGESIIAGTPVVAYDIPNYRPLFGDFVRYAPPFNLEAFQQSAAHEIQEMRAGKNHLDARNLADFKRENSWEMTQAKFVRTLEVL
;
A
#
# COMPACT_ATOMS: atom_id res chain seq x y z
N MET A 1 -12.97 -1.28 30.62
CA MET A 1 -12.92 -1.05 29.15
C MET A 1 -12.27 0.30 28.90
N ARG A 2 -11.28 0.37 27.99
CA ARG A 2 -10.54 1.62 27.68
C ARG A 2 -11.31 2.63 26.82
N GLY A 3 -12.50 2.31 26.35
CA GLY A 3 -13.32 3.12 25.46
C GLY A 3 -13.72 2.37 24.19
N LYS A 4 -14.42 3.07 23.29
CA LYS A 4 -14.90 2.50 22.03
C LYS A 4 -14.28 3.19 20.83
N ILE A 5 -13.91 2.38 19.82
CA ILE A 5 -13.36 2.87 18.56
C ILE A 5 -14.30 2.49 17.41
N HIS A 6 -14.72 3.46 16.64
CA HIS A 6 -15.52 3.28 15.44
C HIS A 6 -14.64 3.43 14.20
N PHE A 7 -14.42 2.33 13.49
CA PHE A 7 -13.72 2.32 12.22
C PHE A 7 -14.69 2.56 11.06
N ILE A 8 -14.51 3.61 10.29
CA ILE A 8 -15.33 3.89 9.11
C ILE A 8 -14.56 3.43 7.88
N SER A 9 -15.07 2.38 7.22
CA SER A 9 -14.41 1.65 6.14
C SER A 9 -15.39 1.37 4.99
N ASN A 10 -16.07 2.41 4.52
CA ASN A 10 -17.03 2.34 3.42
C ASN A 10 -16.37 1.96 2.08
N GLY A 11 -15.06 2.14 1.97
CA GLY A 11 -14.28 1.87 0.76
C GLY A 11 -14.01 0.38 0.48
N ILE A 12 -14.32 -0.53 1.40
CA ILE A 12 -14.12 -1.96 1.20
C ILE A 12 -15.32 -2.54 0.41
N PHE A 13 -15.07 -2.95 -0.85
CA PHE A 13 -16.09 -3.46 -1.78
C PHE A 13 -15.95 -4.94 -2.12
N SER A 14 -14.84 -5.57 -1.74
CA SER A 14 -14.58 -6.97 -2.00
C SER A 14 -13.79 -7.58 -0.85
N THR A 15 -13.82 -8.90 -0.77
CA THR A 15 -13.00 -9.67 0.18
C THR A 15 -11.53 -9.76 -0.22
N ARG A 16 -11.19 -9.30 -1.43
CA ARG A 16 -9.79 -9.14 -1.87
C ARG A 16 -9.28 -7.79 -1.38
N ILE A 17 -8.58 -7.83 -0.26
CA ILE A 17 -8.04 -6.63 0.39
C ILE A 17 -6.73 -6.17 -0.24
N ALA A 18 -6.53 -4.85 -0.28
CA ALA A 18 -5.29 -4.20 -0.71
C ALA A 18 -4.41 -3.84 0.51
N GLY A 19 -3.21 -3.33 0.25
CA GLY A 19 -2.27 -2.97 1.33
C GLY A 19 -2.84 -1.98 2.36
N GLY A 20 -3.65 -1.00 1.91
CA GLY A 20 -4.31 -0.04 2.80
C GLY A 20 -5.37 -0.69 3.70
N ASP A 21 -6.15 -1.64 3.15
CA ASP A 21 -7.15 -2.37 3.91
C ASP A 21 -6.48 -3.26 4.96
N PHE A 22 -5.39 -3.92 4.57
CA PHE A 22 -4.63 -4.76 5.49
C PHE A 22 -4.01 -3.94 6.64
N HIS A 23 -3.54 -2.72 6.35
CA HIS A 23 -3.05 -1.80 7.38
C HIS A 23 -4.12 -1.50 8.43
N PHE A 24 -5.32 -1.12 7.99
CA PHE A 24 -6.45 -0.87 8.89
C PHE A 24 -6.80 -2.09 9.77
N LEU A 25 -6.84 -3.31 9.19
CA LEU A 25 -7.14 -4.54 9.94
C LEU A 25 -6.11 -4.80 11.05
N LYS A 26 -4.83 -4.58 10.77
CA LYS A 26 -3.74 -4.72 11.76
C LYS A 26 -3.82 -3.68 12.89
N LEU A 27 -4.26 -2.46 12.59
CA LEU A 27 -4.49 -1.45 13.64
C LEU A 27 -5.72 -1.80 14.49
N ALA A 28 -6.78 -2.33 13.88
CA ALA A 28 -7.97 -2.78 14.60
C ALA A 28 -7.65 -3.97 15.52
N GLU A 29 -6.85 -4.94 15.03
CA GLU A 29 -6.34 -6.05 15.87
C GLU A 29 -5.60 -5.54 17.11
N ALA A 30 -4.68 -4.59 16.94
CA ALA A 30 -3.92 -4.00 18.05
C ALA A 30 -4.83 -3.29 19.06
N ALA A 31 -5.81 -2.53 18.59
CA ALA A 31 -6.77 -1.86 19.47
C ALA A 31 -7.61 -2.88 20.27
N GLY A 32 -8.11 -3.93 19.62
CA GLY A 32 -8.85 -5.00 20.28
C GLY A 32 -8.03 -5.70 21.35
N ASN A 33 -6.78 -6.05 21.06
CA ASN A 33 -5.86 -6.69 22.00
C ASN A 33 -5.52 -5.81 23.21
N THR A 34 -5.68 -4.50 23.10
CA THR A 34 -5.47 -3.56 24.23
C THR A 34 -6.74 -3.20 25.00
N GLY A 35 -7.87 -3.88 24.71
CA GLY A 35 -9.10 -3.79 25.48
C GLY A 35 -10.06 -2.67 25.07
N TYR A 36 -9.91 -2.12 23.85
CA TYR A 36 -10.92 -1.24 23.26
C TYR A 36 -12.09 -2.07 22.70
N GLU A 37 -13.32 -1.56 22.87
CA GLU A 37 -14.48 -2.07 22.14
C GLU A 37 -14.45 -1.56 20.70
N LEU A 38 -14.61 -2.46 19.73
CA LEU A 38 -14.51 -2.11 18.32
C LEU A 38 -15.87 -2.17 17.64
N ASN A 39 -16.19 -1.16 16.84
CA ASN A 39 -17.32 -1.16 15.93
C ASN A 39 -16.88 -0.69 14.54
N TYR A 40 -17.35 -1.36 13.51
CA TYR A 40 -16.97 -1.12 12.11
C TYR A 40 -18.19 -0.64 11.33
N PHE A 41 -18.06 0.50 10.66
CA PHE A 41 -19.07 0.99 9.71
C PHE A 41 -18.60 0.69 8.28
N GLY A 42 -19.36 -0.12 7.56
CA GLY A 42 -19.04 -0.48 6.16
C GLY A 42 -20.05 -1.43 5.56
N GLY A 43 -19.78 -1.90 4.36
CA GLY A 43 -20.69 -2.80 3.64
C GLY A 43 -20.52 -4.27 4.03
N HIS A 44 -21.32 -5.15 3.40
CA HIS A 44 -21.26 -6.60 3.59
C HIS A 44 -19.87 -7.20 3.32
N ALA A 45 -19.14 -6.65 2.33
CA ALA A 45 -17.77 -7.08 2.07
C ALA A 45 -16.84 -6.84 3.28
N LEU A 46 -17.01 -5.72 3.99
CA LEU A 46 -16.26 -5.45 5.23
C LEU A 46 -16.64 -6.47 6.30
N ALA A 47 -17.94 -6.77 6.49
CA ALA A 47 -18.39 -7.76 7.49
C ALA A 47 -17.75 -9.13 7.24
N GLU A 48 -17.67 -9.54 5.99
CA GLU A 48 -17.01 -10.80 5.60
C GLU A 48 -15.50 -10.75 5.90
N VAL A 49 -14.81 -9.65 5.57
CA VAL A 49 -13.38 -9.45 5.86
C VAL A 49 -13.11 -9.51 7.37
N ILE A 50 -13.91 -8.81 8.19
CA ILE A 50 -13.79 -8.82 9.66
C ILE A 50 -13.94 -10.25 10.20
N SER A 51 -14.93 -11.00 9.68
CA SER A 51 -15.15 -12.40 10.05
C SER A 51 -13.99 -13.32 9.65
N GLN A 52 -13.50 -13.20 8.39
CA GLN A 52 -12.37 -14.00 7.89
C GLN A 52 -11.09 -13.77 8.71
N HIS A 53 -10.83 -12.53 9.13
CA HIS A 53 -9.68 -12.17 9.96
C HIS A 53 -9.92 -12.34 11.47
N LYS A 54 -11.11 -12.84 11.88
CA LYS A 54 -11.49 -13.07 13.27
C LYS A 54 -11.27 -11.86 14.18
N LEU A 55 -11.50 -10.66 13.66
CA LEU A 55 -11.36 -9.44 14.44
C LEU A 55 -12.51 -9.29 15.42
N PRO A 56 -12.25 -8.86 16.66
CA PRO A 56 -13.29 -8.61 17.66
C PRO A 56 -14.14 -7.41 17.27
N GLY A 57 -15.37 -7.34 17.78
CA GLY A 57 -16.25 -6.20 17.63
C GLY A 57 -17.49 -6.47 16.78
N SER A 58 -18.25 -5.42 16.51
CA SER A 58 -19.50 -5.48 15.74
C SER A 58 -19.39 -4.71 14.44
N VAL A 59 -20.12 -5.15 13.40
CA VAL A 59 -20.21 -4.44 12.11
C VAL A 59 -21.58 -3.80 11.97
N THR A 60 -21.59 -2.50 11.73
CA THR A 60 -22.80 -1.73 11.41
C THR A 60 -22.86 -1.51 9.90
N LEU A 61 -23.80 -2.19 9.23
CA LEU A 61 -23.90 -2.19 7.77
C LEU A 61 -24.33 -0.84 7.21
N THR A 62 -23.62 -0.39 6.19
CA THR A 62 -23.86 0.86 5.47
C THR A 62 -24.35 0.66 4.04
N ASP A 63 -24.49 -0.58 3.56
CA ASP A 63 -25.12 -0.96 2.30
C ASP A 63 -26.32 -1.93 2.54
N ASP A 64 -27.08 -2.19 1.49
CA ASP A 64 -28.26 -3.09 1.56
C ASP A 64 -27.96 -4.49 1.03
N ALA A 65 -26.93 -4.63 0.19
CA ALA A 65 -26.47 -5.88 -0.39
C ALA A 65 -25.05 -5.70 -0.97
N GLN A 66 -24.38 -6.82 -1.22
CA GLN A 66 -23.14 -6.79 -1.99
C GLN A 66 -23.38 -6.24 -3.39
N LEU A 67 -22.61 -5.23 -3.79
CA LEU A 67 -22.55 -4.81 -5.18
C LEU A 67 -22.04 -5.98 -6.03
N GLY A 68 -22.85 -6.41 -7.01
CA GLY A 68 -22.38 -7.36 -8.02
C GLY A 68 -21.13 -6.80 -8.74
N LYS A 69 -20.43 -7.66 -9.49
CA LYS A 69 -19.23 -7.25 -10.24
C LYS A 69 -19.53 -6.02 -11.12
N VAL A 70 -19.05 -4.87 -10.71
CA VAL A 70 -19.18 -3.61 -11.47
C VAL A 70 -17.98 -3.49 -12.38
N ASN A 71 -18.19 -3.32 -13.68
CA ASN A 71 -17.10 -3.01 -14.61
C ASN A 71 -16.61 -1.59 -14.38
N GLN A 72 -15.54 -1.44 -13.60
CA GLN A 72 -14.96 -0.14 -13.23
C GLN A 72 -14.35 0.63 -14.42
N GLY A 73 -14.07 -0.05 -15.52
CA GLY A 73 -13.53 0.56 -16.75
C GLY A 73 -14.58 1.27 -17.60
N ALA A 74 -15.88 1.00 -17.40
CA ALA A 74 -16.97 1.62 -18.14
C ALA A 74 -17.56 2.81 -17.38
N LEU A 75 -17.98 3.86 -18.08
CA LEU A 75 -18.60 5.05 -17.51
C LEU A 75 -19.78 4.70 -16.58
N GLY A 76 -20.67 3.80 -17.03
CA GLY A 76 -21.80 3.33 -16.22
C GLY A 76 -21.38 2.67 -14.91
N GLY A 77 -20.26 1.93 -14.91
CA GLY A 77 -19.69 1.32 -13.70
C GLY A 77 -19.16 2.37 -12.73
N GLN A 78 -18.51 3.41 -13.21
CA GLN A 78 -18.01 4.51 -12.37
C GLN A 78 -19.15 5.28 -11.70
N PHE A 79 -20.24 5.55 -12.44
CA PHE A 79 -21.44 6.19 -11.86
C PHE A 79 -22.13 5.30 -10.82
N ALA A 80 -22.21 4.01 -11.06
CA ALA A 80 -22.76 3.05 -10.10
C ALA A 80 -21.94 3.04 -8.79
N MET A 81 -20.61 3.04 -8.88
CA MET A 81 -19.73 3.15 -7.72
C MET A 81 -19.92 4.47 -6.96
N LEU A 82 -19.94 5.62 -7.65
CA LEU A 82 -20.16 6.91 -7.01
C LEU A 82 -21.51 6.99 -6.28
N ARG A 83 -22.56 6.42 -6.89
CA ARG A 83 -23.88 6.31 -6.26
C ARG A 83 -23.84 5.45 -4.99
N ASP A 84 -23.10 4.35 -5.00
CA ASP A 84 -22.94 3.49 -3.83
C ASP A 84 -22.14 4.17 -2.72
N PHE A 85 -21.02 4.82 -3.04
CA PHE A 85 -20.26 5.64 -2.10
C PHE A 85 -21.15 6.68 -1.42
N TYR A 86 -22.00 7.37 -2.20
CA TYR A 86 -22.91 8.37 -1.66
C TYR A 86 -23.99 7.77 -0.76
N ARG A 87 -24.52 6.56 -1.09
CA ARG A 87 -25.47 5.85 -0.24
C ARG A 87 -24.83 5.46 1.10
N ARG A 88 -23.65 4.83 1.08
CA ARG A 88 -22.90 4.43 2.28
C ARG A 88 -22.57 5.65 3.15
N TYR A 89 -22.10 6.73 2.53
CA TYR A 89 -21.85 7.99 3.22
C TYR A 89 -23.09 8.51 3.95
N ARG A 90 -24.23 8.65 3.25
CA ARG A 90 -25.48 9.12 3.86
C ARG A 90 -25.93 8.21 5.00
N ARG A 91 -25.79 6.91 4.84
CA ARG A 91 -26.17 5.93 5.87
C ARG A 91 -25.27 6.08 7.08
N THR A 92 -23.95 6.17 6.90
CA THR A 92 -23.01 6.40 8.00
C THR A 92 -23.31 7.71 8.74
N LEU A 93 -23.68 8.78 8.04
CA LEU A 93 -24.11 10.02 8.69
C LEU A 93 -25.38 9.87 9.53
N ARG A 94 -26.34 9.04 9.12
CA ARG A 94 -27.54 8.75 9.93
C ARG A 94 -27.20 7.92 11.16
N LEU A 95 -26.25 6.98 11.00
CA LEU A 95 -25.80 6.08 12.07
C LEU A 95 -24.84 6.77 13.07
N ARG A 96 -24.40 8.01 12.79
CA ARG A 96 -23.51 8.78 13.70
C ARG A 96 -24.05 8.91 15.12
N ARG A 97 -25.35 8.79 15.33
CA ARG A 97 -25.99 8.75 16.67
C ARG A 97 -25.55 7.58 17.56
N LEU A 98 -24.95 6.54 16.97
CA LEU A 98 -24.37 5.39 17.68
C LEU A 98 -22.97 5.70 18.23
N ILE A 99 -22.43 6.88 17.94
CA ILE A 99 -21.09 7.31 18.31
C ILE A 99 -21.23 8.33 19.45
N ALA A 100 -20.63 8.03 20.60
CA ALA A 100 -20.62 8.94 21.73
C ALA A 100 -19.52 10.03 21.62
N PRO A 101 -19.65 11.17 22.30
CA PRO A 101 -18.62 12.21 22.29
C PRO A 101 -17.24 11.76 22.77
N ASP A 102 -17.20 10.78 23.68
CA ASP A 102 -15.96 10.27 24.27
C ASP A 102 -15.41 9.02 23.55
N ASP A 103 -16.06 8.60 22.46
CA ASP A 103 -15.54 7.55 21.58
C ASP A 103 -14.42 8.08 20.68
N PHE A 104 -13.68 7.13 20.11
CA PHE A 104 -12.76 7.39 19.00
C PHE A 104 -13.43 7.09 17.68
N VAL A 105 -13.11 7.88 16.66
CA VAL A 105 -13.48 7.56 15.28
C VAL A 105 -12.24 7.54 14.41
N TYR A 106 -12.07 6.44 13.66
CA TYR A 106 -10.98 6.25 12.71
C TYR A 106 -11.52 6.12 11.29
N ALA A 107 -11.13 7.02 10.39
CA ALA A 107 -11.39 6.87 8.95
C ALA A 107 -10.29 5.99 8.33
N SER A 108 -10.68 4.83 7.78
CA SER A 108 -9.73 3.81 7.28
C SER A 108 -9.11 4.18 5.93
N SER A 109 -9.56 5.25 5.32
CA SER A 109 -9.01 5.80 4.09
C SER A 109 -9.05 7.33 4.09
N ASP A 110 -8.45 7.94 3.09
CA ASP A 110 -8.46 9.39 2.86
C ASP A 110 -9.62 9.85 1.94
N TYR A 111 -10.51 8.94 1.55
CA TYR A 111 -11.68 9.26 0.75
C TYR A 111 -12.77 9.95 1.57
N TRP A 112 -13.51 10.87 0.91
CA TRP A 112 -14.56 11.68 1.52
C TRP A 112 -15.66 10.85 2.20
N PHE A 113 -15.99 9.67 1.69
CA PHE A 113 -17.04 8.81 2.23
C PHE A 113 -16.63 8.07 3.52
N ASP A 114 -15.35 8.04 3.88
CA ASP A 114 -14.84 7.58 5.17
C ASP A 114 -14.54 8.77 6.09
N VAL A 115 -13.87 9.78 5.57
CA VAL A 115 -13.37 10.92 6.38
C VAL A 115 -14.49 11.86 6.82
N LEU A 116 -15.42 12.24 5.92
CA LEU A 116 -16.45 13.23 6.30
C LEU A 116 -17.43 12.69 7.36
N PRO A 117 -17.87 11.41 7.33
CA PRO A 117 -18.64 10.87 8.46
C PRO A 117 -17.86 10.90 9.78
N ALA A 118 -16.56 10.63 9.77
CA ALA A 118 -15.71 10.75 10.95
C ALA A 118 -15.65 12.21 11.43
N VAL A 119 -15.43 13.17 10.52
CA VAL A 119 -15.39 14.60 10.83
C VAL A 119 -16.69 15.09 11.44
N TYR A 120 -17.84 14.70 10.87
CA TYR A 120 -19.17 15.14 11.32
C TYR A 120 -19.79 14.26 12.41
N SER A 121 -19.06 13.25 12.92
CA SER A 121 -19.49 12.46 14.07
C SER A 121 -19.43 13.32 15.34
N PRO A 122 -20.19 12.96 16.40
CA PRO A 122 -20.11 13.63 17.69
C PRO A 122 -18.81 13.32 18.44
N ALA A 123 -18.07 12.28 18.07
CA ALA A 123 -16.79 11.94 18.72
C ALA A 123 -15.84 13.14 18.69
N ARG A 124 -15.22 13.41 19.84
CA ARG A 124 -14.22 14.48 19.97
C ARG A 124 -12.87 14.05 19.41
N ARG A 125 -12.51 12.77 19.54
CA ARG A 125 -11.22 12.15 19.17
C ARG A 125 -11.29 11.53 17.78
N LYS A 126 -10.57 12.11 16.84
CA LYS A 126 -10.67 11.75 15.42
C LYS A 126 -9.32 11.34 14.86
N LEU A 127 -9.33 10.20 14.17
CA LEU A 127 -8.15 9.64 13.54
C LEU A 127 -8.44 9.38 12.04
N MET A 128 -7.43 9.47 11.22
CA MET A 128 -7.49 9.04 9.83
C MET A 128 -6.12 8.58 9.34
N VAL A 129 -6.11 7.89 8.21
CA VAL A 129 -4.89 7.53 7.50
C VAL A 129 -4.84 8.19 6.12
N LEU A 130 -3.65 8.59 5.71
CA LEU A 130 -3.32 9.08 4.37
C LEU A 130 -2.33 8.10 3.73
N HIS A 131 -2.82 7.26 2.82
CA HIS A 131 -2.02 6.20 2.22
C HIS A 131 -1.10 6.69 1.11
N MET A 132 -1.60 7.60 0.28
CA MET A 132 -0.82 8.21 -0.80
C MET A 132 -1.39 9.57 -1.18
N GLU A 133 -0.58 10.38 -1.82
CA GLU A 133 -1.02 11.68 -2.32
C GLU A 133 -1.79 11.53 -3.64
N ALA A 134 -2.98 12.12 -3.71
CA ALA A 134 -3.72 12.22 -4.95
C ALA A 134 -2.96 13.08 -5.98
N PRO A 135 -3.08 12.81 -7.29
CA PRO A 135 -2.50 13.68 -8.30
C PRO A 135 -3.11 15.09 -8.20
N ASN A 136 -2.30 16.13 -8.33
CA ASN A 136 -2.80 17.50 -8.37
C ASN A 136 -3.42 17.82 -9.74
N LEU A 137 -4.16 18.95 -9.83
CA LEU A 137 -4.86 19.34 -11.06
C LEU A 137 -3.91 19.47 -12.26
N GLY A 138 -2.71 20.04 -12.07
CA GLY A 138 -1.71 20.14 -13.14
C GLY A 138 -1.31 18.78 -13.66
N GLN A 139 -1.02 17.83 -12.77
CA GLN A 139 -0.69 16.45 -13.13
C GLN A 139 -1.84 15.72 -13.83
N ILE A 140 -3.08 15.98 -13.44
CA ILE A 140 -4.26 15.41 -14.08
C ILE A 140 -4.44 15.97 -15.49
N ILE A 141 -4.28 17.29 -15.67
CA ILE A 141 -4.42 17.97 -16.97
C ILE A 141 -3.31 17.51 -17.93
N THR A 142 -2.06 17.51 -17.48
CA THR A 142 -0.90 17.15 -18.29
C THR A 142 -0.67 15.65 -18.44
N ARG A 143 -1.36 14.83 -17.64
CA ARG A 143 -1.09 13.37 -17.52
C ARG A 143 0.38 13.05 -17.18
N SER A 144 1.03 13.93 -16.44
CA SER A 144 2.44 13.74 -16.07
C SER A 144 2.65 12.64 -15.03
N ARG A 145 1.60 12.19 -14.34
CA ARG A 145 1.65 11.00 -13.46
C ARG A 145 1.07 9.77 -14.15
N PRO A 146 1.73 8.61 -14.08
CA PRO A 146 1.30 7.39 -14.75
C PRO A 146 0.04 6.74 -14.15
N ASP A 147 -0.37 7.13 -12.95
CA ASP A 147 -1.59 6.67 -12.27
C ASP A 147 -2.84 7.48 -12.64
N VAL A 148 -2.69 8.57 -13.43
CA VAL A 148 -3.85 9.32 -13.93
C VAL A 148 -4.60 8.48 -14.96
N ASP A 149 -5.88 8.24 -14.68
CA ASP A 149 -6.76 7.43 -15.54
C ASP A 149 -7.00 8.07 -16.91
N ARG A 150 -7.32 7.23 -17.91
CA ARG A 150 -7.51 7.65 -19.30
C ARG A 150 -8.56 8.76 -19.46
N LEU A 151 -9.66 8.68 -18.72
CA LEU A 151 -10.76 9.64 -18.76
C LEU A 151 -10.58 10.79 -17.77
N ARG A 152 -9.57 10.74 -16.89
CA ARG A 152 -9.30 11.70 -15.81
C ARG A 152 -10.40 11.82 -14.75
N LEU A 153 -11.52 11.13 -14.89
CA LEU A 153 -12.68 11.27 -13.99
C LEU A 153 -12.39 10.68 -12.60
N ALA A 154 -11.79 9.49 -12.54
CA ALA A 154 -11.41 8.87 -11.28
C ALA A 154 -10.32 9.68 -10.58
N SER A 155 -9.34 10.20 -11.32
CA SER A 155 -8.26 11.04 -10.79
C SER A 155 -8.78 12.38 -10.26
N LEU A 156 -9.70 13.03 -10.98
CA LEU A 156 -10.37 14.26 -10.53
C LEU A 156 -11.21 14.01 -9.27
N HIS A 157 -11.98 12.91 -9.26
CA HIS A 157 -12.75 12.51 -8.08
C HIS A 157 -11.84 12.26 -6.89
N TYR A 158 -10.73 11.53 -7.08
CA TYR A 158 -9.78 11.23 -6.01
C TYR A 158 -9.13 12.52 -5.48
N TRP A 159 -8.66 13.40 -6.36
CA TRP A 159 -8.12 14.70 -5.96
C TRP A 159 -9.13 15.53 -5.15
N ALA A 160 -10.34 15.71 -5.68
CA ALA A 160 -11.38 16.49 -5.01
C ALA A 160 -11.81 15.88 -3.66
N SER A 161 -11.88 14.53 -3.62
CA SER A 161 -12.15 13.76 -2.42
C SER A 161 -11.10 14.04 -1.35
N GLN A 162 -9.82 13.87 -1.68
CA GLN A 162 -8.72 14.03 -0.75
C GLN A 162 -8.58 15.48 -0.26
N GLU A 163 -8.69 16.47 -1.16
CA GLU A 163 -8.68 17.89 -0.79
C GLU A 163 -9.80 18.23 0.22
N ARG A 164 -11.02 17.77 -0.08
CA ARG A 164 -12.16 17.98 0.80
C ARG A 164 -11.97 17.28 2.16
N SER A 165 -11.51 16.05 2.14
CA SER A 165 -11.26 15.25 3.33
C SER A 165 -10.23 15.92 4.24
N LEU A 166 -9.06 16.21 3.72
CA LEU A 166 -7.96 16.79 4.49
C LEU A 166 -8.29 18.18 5.04
N ARG A 167 -8.92 19.06 4.25
CA ARG A 167 -9.32 20.40 4.71
C ARG A 167 -10.34 20.35 5.85
N ASN A 168 -11.30 19.42 5.79
CA ASN A 168 -12.29 19.27 6.87
C ASN A 168 -11.67 18.61 8.10
N PHE A 169 -10.84 17.60 7.91
CA PHE A 169 -10.15 16.93 9.01
C PHE A 169 -9.18 17.87 9.76
N ALA A 170 -8.45 18.71 9.03
CA ALA A 170 -7.53 19.68 9.62
C ALA A 170 -8.21 20.67 10.58
N ARG A 171 -9.53 20.91 10.44
CA ARG A 171 -10.32 21.79 11.31
C ARG A 171 -10.78 21.10 12.61
N CYS A 172 -10.65 19.79 12.73
CA CYS A 172 -11.01 19.09 13.97
C CYS A 172 -10.05 19.47 15.10
N ARG A 173 -10.55 19.52 16.35
CA ARG A 173 -9.75 19.94 17.51
C ARG A 173 -8.81 18.83 18.00
N ALA A 174 -9.36 17.71 18.43
CA ALA A 174 -8.57 16.54 18.86
C ALA A 174 -8.48 15.55 17.72
N LYS A 175 -7.33 15.54 17.04
CA LYS A 175 -7.11 14.72 15.85
C LYS A 175 -5.70 14.17 15.78
N ARG A 176 -5.55 13.02 15.09
CA ARG A 176 -4.25 12.50 14.63
C ARG A 176 -4.41 11.94 13.23
N LEU A 177 -3.46 12.26 12.36
CA LEU A 177 -3.39 11.79 11.00
C LEU A 177 -2.15 10.91 10.84
N PHE A 178 -2.37 9.65 10.52
CA PHE A 178 -1.30 8.72 10.14
C PHE A 178 -0.99 8.91 8.65
N HIS A 179 0.28 9.09 8.31
CA HIS A 179 0.72 9.16 6.91
C HIS A 179 1.91 8.24 6.67
N LEU A 180 1.97 7.70 5.47
CA LEU A 180 2.94 6.67 5.11
C LEU A 180 4.18 7.23 4.40
N HIS A 181 4.27 8.56 4.27
CA HIS A 181 5.35 9.15 3.50
C HIS A 181 5.78 10.53 4.03
N PRO A 182 7.09 10.75 4.29
CA PRO A 182 7.58 12.02 4.85
C PRO A 182 7.24 13.26 4.01
N LEU A 183 7.20 13.15 2.68
CA LEU A 183 6.88 14.29 1.79
C LEU A 183 5.45 14.82 1.99
N MET A 184 4.53 14.03 2.52
CA MET A 184 3.17 14.48 2.82
C MET A 184 3.12 15.53 3.93
N THR A 185 4.08 15.54 4.83
CA THR A 185 4.17 16.47 5.96
C THR A 185 4.09 17.93 5.52
N THR A 186 4.81 18.31 4.46
CA THR A 186 4.80 19.69 3.95
C THR A 186 3.40 20.12 3.48
N ARG A 187 2.68 19.24 2.80
CA ARG A 187 1.30 19.52 2.36
C ARG A 187 0.36 19.64 3.55
N LEU A 188 0.47 18.74 4.52
CA LEU A 188 -0.38 18.74 5.71
C LEU A 188 -0.16 20.00 6.56
N ARG A 189 1.07 20.48 6.72
CA ARG A 189 1.38 21.77 7.37
C ARG A 189 0.70 22.95 6.65
N LYS A 190 0.72 22.97 5.32
CA LYS A 190 0.01 24.00 4.52
C LYS A 190 -1.51 23.98 4.73
N LEU A 191 -2.07 22.86 5.14
CA LEU A 191 -3.50 22.73 5.49
C LEU A 191 -3.78 23.08 6.96
N GLY A 192 -2.77 23.51 7.73
CA GLY A 192 -2.91 23.95 9.12
C GLY A 192 -2.79 22.82 10.15
N MET A 193 -2.21 21.66 9.78
CA MET A 193 -1.91 20.61 10.74
C MET A 193 -0.58 20.87 11.44
N ARG A 194 -0.56 20.65 12.77
CA ARG A 194 0.64 20.74 13.59
C ARG A 194 1.45 19.44 13.53
N ASP A 195 2.74 19.51 13.85
CA ASP A 195 3.62 18.35 13.82
C ASP A 195 3.20 17.24 14.79
N ASP A 196 2.69 17.63 15.97
CA ASP A 196 2.17 16.68 16.96
C ASP A 196 0.86 15.98 16.53
N GLU A 197 0.19 16.51 15.51
CA GLU A 197 -1.04 15.93 14.94
C GLU A 197 -0.77 14.94 13.80
N MET A 198 0.47 14.92 13.28
CA MET A 198 0.90 14.09 12.15
C MET A 198 1.80 12.96 12.63
N ILE A 199 1.47 11.73 12.28
CA ILE A 199 2.21 10.54 12.70
C ILE A 199 2.73 9.82 11.48
N LEU A 200 4.04 9.88 11.26
CA LEU A 200 4.68 9.06 10.25
C LEU A 200 4.67 7.59 10.71
N THR A 201 4.10 6.76 9.88
CA THR A 201 4.02 5.31 10.09
C THR A 201 4.44 4.55 8.84
N SER A 202 4.58 3.24 8.93
CA SER A 202 4.80 2.36 7.79
C SER A 202 3.56 1.50 7.53
N TYR A 203 3.52 0.80 6.39
CA TYR A 203 2.51 -0.25 6.17
C TYR A 203 2.67 -1.45 7.11
N GLY A 204 3.76 -1.53 7.83
CA GLY A 204 4.14 -2.68 8.64
C GLY A 204 4.64 -3.85 7.79
N LEU A 205 5.73 -4.43 8.20
CA LEU A 205 6.33 -5.61 7.60
C LEU A 205 6.24 -6.77 8.58
N ASP A 206 5.96 -7.97 8.08
CA ASP A 206 5.93 -9.18 8.91
C ASP A 206 7.35 -9.73 9.09
N VAL A 207 8.07 -9.08 10.00
CA VAL A 207 9.46 -9.44 10.30
C VAL A 207 9.53 -10.83 10.91
N ALA A 208 8.63 -11.16 11.83
CA ALA A 208 8.59 -12.46 12.50
C ALA A 208 8.36 -13.60 11.50
N ALA A 209 7.38 -13.46 10.61
CA ALA A 209 7.12 -14.44 9.56
C ALA A 209 8.31 -14.54 8.58
N THR A 210 8.94 -13.40 8.27
CA THR A 210 10.12 -13.40 7.38
C THR A 210 11.29 -14.12 8.02
N ASP A 211 11.58 -13.89 9.29
CA ASP A 211 12.68 -14.51 9.99
C ASP A 211 12.44 -16.02 10.25
N ALA A 212 11.17 -16.43 10.39
CA ALA A 212 10.79 -17.83 10.55
C ALA A 212 11.01 -18.68 9.28
N VAL A 213 11.03 -18.07 8.08
CA VAL A 213 11.35 -18.82 6.85
C VAL A 213 12.87 -19.01 6.77
N PRO A 214 13.38 -20.24 6.64
CA PRO A 214 14.82 -20.49 6.53
C PRO A 214 15.46 -19.80 5.33
N ALA A 215 16.78 -19.61 5.40
CA ALA A 215 17.56 -19.18 4.23
C ALA A 215 17.35 -20.15 3.07
N GLN A 216 17.29 -19.61 1.85
CA GLN A 216 17.06 -20.36 0.63
C GLN A 216 18.30 -20.31 -0.28
N THR A 217 18.55 -21.38 -1.04
CA THR A 217 19.48 -21.30 -2.16
C THR A 217 18.94 -20.32 -3.19
N ARG A 218 19.76 -19.34 -3.60
CA ARG A 218 19.36 -18.31 -4.56
C ARG A 218 19.32 -18.87 -5.99
N PHE A 219 18.14 -19.32 -6.37
CA PHE A 219 17.87 -19.97 -7.65
C PHE A 219 17.54 -18.95 -8.75
N TYR A 220 16.77 -17.88 -8.42
CA TYR A 220 16.40 -16.83 -9.36
C TYR A 220 17.40 -15.67 -9.27
N ASP A 221 17.72 -15.06 -10.41
CA ASP A 221 18.48 -13.83 -10.45
C ASP A 221 17.59 -12.63 -10.16
N VAL A 222 16.35 -12.68 -10.65
CA VAL A 222 15.36 -11.61 -10.51
C VAL A 222 14.06 -12.13 -9.94
N ILE A 223 13.50 -11.36 -9.03
CA ILE A 223 12.10 -11.44 -8.62
C ILE A 223 11.38 -10.13 -8.92
N TRP A 224 10.13 -10.22 -9.32
CA TRP A 224 9.22 -9.08 -9.41
C TRP A 224 7.85 -9.44 -8.83
N VAL A 225 7.21 -8.49 -8.14
CA VAL A 225 5.90 -8.68 -7.50
C VAL A 225 4.98 -7.54 -7.87
N GLY A 226 3.82 -7.85 -8.43
CA GLY A 226 2.86 -6.80 -8.75
C GLY A 226 1.67 -7.23 -9.59
N ARG A 227 0.96 -6.24 -10.07
CA ARG A 227 -0.11 -6.35 -11.09
C ARG A 227 0.35 -5.64 -12.36
N VAL A 228 -0.16 -6.02 -13.50
CA VAL A 228 0.09 -5.30 -14.76
C VAL A 228 -0.61 -3.95 -14.70
N HIS A 229 0.18 -2.90 -14.63
CA HIS A 229 -0.29 -1.51 -14.64
C HIS A 229 0.82 -0.59 -15.13
N ARG A 230 0.49 0.47 -15.88
CA ARG A 230 1.47 1.44 -16.42
C ARG A 230 2.41 2.01 -15.34
N GLN A 231 1.89 2.20 -14.14
CA GLN A 231 2.64 2.67 -12.97
C GLN A 231 3.82 1.76 -12.62
N LYS A 232 3.71 0.45 -12.88
CA LYS A 232 4.70 -0.56 -12.49
C LYS A 232 5.89 -0.68 -13.45
N GLY A 233 5.91 0.07 -14.55
CA GLY A 233 7.03 0.07 -15.50
C GLY A 233 7.26 -1.28 -16.18
N ILE A 234 6.19 -1.97 -16.60
CA ILE A 234 6.25 -3.32 -17.16
C ILE A 234 7.12 -3.40 -18.40
N ASP A 235 7.07 -2.38 -19.27
CA ASP A 235 7.90 -2.34 -20.48
C ASP A 235 9.39 -2.30 -20.13
N ASP A 236 9.76 -1.48 -19.13
CA ASP A 236 11.13 -1.36 -18.64
C ASP A 236 11.58 -2.67 -17.95
N LEU A 237 10.67 -3.33 -17.20
CA LEU A 237 10.93 -4.66 -16.63
C LEU A 237 11.29 -5.67 -17.71
N LEU A 238 10.41 -5.85 -18.70
CA LEU A 238 10.60 -6.86 -19.74
C LEU A 238 11.83 -6.59 -20.61
N ALA A 239 12.10 -5.31 -20.93
CA ALA A 239 13.32 -4.92 -21.66
C ALA A 239 14.58 -5.24 -20.83
N THR A 240 14.53 -5.04 -19.51
CA THR A 240 15.63 -5.39 -18.60
C THR A 240 15.84 -6.90 -18.51
N LEU A 241 14.77 -7.68 -18.34
CA LEU A 241 14.87 -9.13 -18.33
C LEU A 241 15.46 -9.68 -19.64
N ALA A 242 15.06 -9.11 -20.78
CA ALA A 242 15.58 -9.50 -22.09
C ALA A 242 17.08 -9.19 -22.24
N GLN A 243 17.55 -8.06 -21.71
CA GLN A 243 18.98 -7.73 -21.72
C GLN A 243 19.77 -8.69 -20.79
N LEU A 244 19.28 -8.91 -19.57
CA LEU A 244 19.92 -9.80 -18.60
C LEU A 244 20.01 -11.23 -19.11
N ALA A 245 18.97 -11.74 -19.78
CA ALA A 245 18.97 -13.07 -20.40
C ALA A 245 20.01 -13.24 -21.51
N ARG A 246 20.38 -12.16 -22.19
CA ARG A 246 21.48 -12.18 -23.20
C ARG A 246 22.86 -12.09 -22.59
N GLN A 247 22.98 -11.44 -21.41
CA GLN A 247 24.27 -11.15 -20.78
C GLN A 247 24.70 -12.20 -19.74
N LEU A 248 23.74 -12.87 -19.13
CA LEU A 248 23.98 -13.76 -17.99
C LEU A 248 23.65 -15.21 -18.38
N GLU A 249 24.61 -16.08 -18.20
CA GLU A 249 24.37 -17.51 -18.36
C GLU A 249 23.36 -18.01 -17.30
N ASN A 250 22.48 -18.92 -17.73
CA ASN A 250 21.46 -19.55 -16.89
C ASN A 250 20.57 -18.55 -16.11
N PHE A 251 20.33 -17.37 -16.72
CA PHE A 251 19.47 -16.33 -16.15
C PHE A 251 18.06 -16.85 -15.90
N ARG A 252 17.53 -16.60 -14.72
CA ARG A 252 16.17 -16.96 -14.29
C ARG A 252 15.49 -15.82 -13.56
N ALA A 253 14.22 -15.58 -13.88
CA ALA A 253 13.37 -14.59 -13.21
C ALA A 253 12.05 -15.23 -12.80
N VAL A 254 11.51 -14.80 -11.64
CA VAL A 254 10.18 -15.18 -11.18
C VAL A 254 9.29 -13.94 -11.05
N LEU A 255 8.09 -14.00 -11.62
CA LEU A 255 7.08 -12.93 -11.58
C LEU A 255 5.88 -13.40 -10.75
N ILE A 256 5.62 -12.67 -9.65
CA ILE A 256 4.52 -12.97 -8.71
C ILE A 256 3.33 -12.05 -8.99
N GLY A 257 2.16 -12.65 -9.10
CA GLY A 257 0.88 -11.98 -9.35
C GLY A 257 0.09 -12.65 -10.45
N ASN A 258 -1.18 -12.29 -10.59
CA ASN A 258 -2.01 -12.80 -11.68
C ASN A 258 -1.72 -12.02 -12.97
N VAL A 259 -0.53 -12.23 -13.53
CA VAL A 259 0.03 -11.43 -14.62
C VAL A 259 0.36 -12.24 -15.87
N LYS A 260 0.27 -13.57 -15.80
CA LYS A 260 0.70 -14.47 -16.89
C LYS A 260 -0.02 -14.17 -18.18
N ASP A 261 -1.34 -14.11 -18.18
CA ASP A 261 -2.12 -13.94 -19.41
C ASP A 261 -1.84 -12.61 -20.09
N GLU A 262 -1.58 -11.56 -19.31
CA GLU A 262 -1.27 -10.23 -19.82
C GLU A 262 0.19 -10.11 -20.31
N LEU A 263 1.15 -10.79 -19.67
CA LEU A 263 2.57 -10.65 -19.96
C LEU A 263 3.12 -11.70 -20.92
N LEU A 264 2.47 -12.87 -21.05
CA LEU A 264 2.94 -13.97 -21.88
C LEU A 264 3.19 -13.56 -23.35
N PRO A 265 2.35 -12.75 -24.00
CA PRO A 265 2.63 -12.28 -25.36
C PRO A 265 3.93 -11.48 -25.46
N SER A 266 4.20 -10.64 -24.48
CA SER A 266 5.43 -9.84 -24.40
C SER A 266 6.65 -10.70 -24.04
N VAL A 267 6.50 -11.66 -23.13
CA VAL A 267 7.56 -12.64 -22.81
C VAL A 267 7.99 -13.40 -24.06
N ARG A 268 7.03 -13.86 -24.90
CA ARG A 268 7.30 -14.50 -26.19
C ARG A 268 8.00 -13.55 -27.17
N LYS A 269 7.52 -12.31 -27.29
CA LYS A 269 8.14 -11.29 -28.15
C LYS A 269 9.62 -11.07 -27.81
N TYR A 270 9.95 -11.10 -26.52
CA TYR A 270 11.32 -10.94 -26.03
C TYR A 270 12.12 -12.26 -25.95
N ARG A 271 11.53 -13.40 -26.33
CA ARG A 271 12.13 -14.76 -26.26
C ARG A 271 12.59 -15.13 -24.85
N LEU A 272 11.75 -14.88 -23.87
CA LEU A 272 12.02 -15.08 -22.45
C LEU A 272 11.30 -16.31 -21.86
N GLU A 273 10.67 -17.17 -22.69
CA GLU A 273 9.85 -18.29 -22.23
C GLU A 273 10.63 -19.28 -21.34
N ASN A 274 11.92 -19.44 -21.61
CA ASN A 274 12.79 -20.34 -20.84
C ASN A 274 13.44 -19.65 -19.63
N ASN A 275 13.29 -18.34 -19.49
CA ASN A 275 13.93 -17.54 -18.44
C ASN A 275 12.96 -17.04 -17.38
N VAL A 276 11.65 -16.93 -17.71
CA VAL A 276 10.64 -16.31 -16.87
C VAL A 276 9.63 -17.34 -16.36
N GLU A 277 9.56 -17.48 -15.08
CA GLU A 277 8.55 -18.26 -14.37
C GLU A 277 7.42 -17.34 -13.83
N PHE A 278 6.17 -17.76 -14.03
CA PHE A 278 5.00 -17.09 -13.48
C PHE A 278 4.46 -17.93 -12.31
N SER A 279 4.63 -17.46 -11.08
CA SER A 279 4.14 -18.17 -9.90
C SER A 279 2.66 -17.97 -9.63
N GLY A 280 2.00 -17.02 -10.30
CA GLY A 280 0.63 -16.66 -9.99
C GLY A 280 0.50 -15.97 -8.62
N PHE A 281 -0.67 -16.09 -7.99
CA PHE A 281 -0.88 -15.69 -6.61
C PHE A 281 -0.26 -16.76 -5.68
N VAL A 282 0.58 -16.33 -4.76
CA VAL A 282 1.23 -17.20 -3.77
C VAL A 282 0.83 -16.79 -2.35
N SER A 283 0.93 -17.72 -1.41
CA SER A 283 0.77 -17.43 0.02
C SER A 283 1.89 -16.53 0.54
N GLU A 284 1.67 -15.85 1.68
CA GLU A 284 2.72 -15.02 2.30
C GLU A 284 4.01 -15.81 2.59
N PRO A 285 3.97 -17.03 3.19
CA PRO A 285 5.20 -17.82 3.39
C PRO A 285 5.91 -18.16 2.07
N GLU A 286 5.15 -18.47 1.01
CA GLU A 286 5.72 -18.76 -0.31
C GLU A 286 6.37 -17.51 -0.92
N LYS A 287 5.72 -16.35 -0.81
CA LYS A 287 6.29 -15.08 -1.27
C LYS A 287 7.63 -14.79 -0.58
N ILE A 288 7.71 -15.00 0.74
CA ILE A 288 8.95 -14.84 1.51
C ILE A 288 10.03 -15.81 1.02
N ARG A 289 9.67 -17.08 0.77
CA ARG A 289 10.61 -18.06 0.20
C ARG A 289 11.16 -17.63 -1.14
N LEU A 290 10.29 -17.14 -2.04
CA LEU A 290 10.69 -16.66 -3.35
C LEU A 290 11.58 -15.40 -3.27
N PHE A 291 11.32 -14.47 -2.35
CA PHE A 291 12.25 -13.37 -2.09
C PHE A 291 13.62 -13.93 -1.65
N LYS A 292 13.68 -14.79 -0.65
CA LYS A 292 14.94 -15.37 -0.15
C LYS A 292 15.66 -16.24 -1.21
N ALA A 293 14.92 -16.85 -2.13
CA ALA A 293 15.45 -17.61 -3.26
C ALA A 293 15.89 -16.77 -4.46
N SER A 294 15.74 -15.46 -4.39
CA SER A 294 16.07 -14.53 -5.46
C SER A 294 17.28 -13.66 -5.10
N ARG A 295 18.03 -13.23 -6.11
CA ARG A 295 19.19 -12.36 -5.94
C ARG A 295 18.82 -10.90 -5.85
N VAL A 296 17.92 -10.44 -6.74
CA VAL A 296 17.56 -9.02 -6.85
C VAL A 296 16.07 -8.85 -7.09
N PHE A 297 15.44 -7.92 -6.39
CA PHE A 297 14.10 -7.45 -6.68
C PHE A 297 14.15 -6.23 -7.59
N LEU A 298 13.57 -6.33 -8.79
CA LEU A 298 13.48 -5.21 -9.72
C LEU A 298 12.18 -4.41 -9.50
N MET A 299 12.32 -3.10 -9.29
CA MET A 299 11.21 -2.18 -9.08
C MET A 299 11.24 -1.00 -10.06
N PRO A 300 10.95 -1.20 -11.36
CA PRO A 300 10.96 -0.14 -12.36
C PRO A 300 9.70 0.74 -12.30
N SER A 301 9.05 0.81 -11.14
CA SER A 301 7.83 1.59 -10.97
C SER A 301 8.08 3.08 -11.20
N ARG A 302 7.14 3.72 -11.89
CA ARG A 302 7.19 5.13 -12.26
C ARG A 302 6.49 6.03 -11.25
N HIS A 303 5.65 5.45 -10.40
CA HIS A 303 4.97 6.14 -9.30
C HIS A 303 4.53 5.13 -8.23
N GLU A 304 4.79 5.44 -6.97
CA GLU A 304 4.35 4.68 -5.80
C GLU A 304 4.11 5.63 -4.61
N GLY A 305 3.24 5.22 -3.70
CA GLY A 305 3.14 5.86 -2.40
C GLY A 305 4.22 5.33 -1.45
N SER A 306 3.97 4.18 -0.86
CA SER A 306 4.89 3.46 0.00
C SER A 306 4.86 1.97 -0.41
N PRO A 307 5.79 1.52 -1.28
CA PRO A 307 5.74 0.17 -1.87
C PRO A 307 6.15 -0.89 -0.86
N ARG A 308 5.19 -1.57 -0.28
CA ARG A 308 5.40 -2.64 0.71
C ARG A 308 6.35 -3.74 0.22
N ALA A 309 6.24 -4.12 -1.07
CA ALA A 309 7.09 -5.15 -1.65
C ALA A 309 8.60 -4.83 -1.61
N MET A 310 8.99 -3.54 -1.66
CA MET A 310 10.40 -3.16 -1.45
C MET A 310 10.85 -3.45 -0.03
N GLY A 311 10.05 -3.08 0.96
CA GLY A 311 10.34 -3.38 2.36
C GLY A 311 10.40 -4.90 2.62
N GLU A 312 9.47 -5.66 2.05
CA GLU A 312 9.45 -7.12 2.14
C GLU A 312 10.71 -7.76 1.53
N SER A 313 11.17 -7.24 0.39
CA SER A 313 12.41 -7.67 -0.24
C SER A 313 13.62 -7.40 0.66
N ILE A 314 13.73 -6.18 1.20
CA ILE A 314 14.83 -5.75 2.07
C ILE A 314 14.90 -6.63 3.32
N ILE A 315 13.77 -6.84 4.04
CA ILE A 315 13.78 -7.66 5.26
C ILE A 315 14.02 -9.15 4.98
N ALA A 316 13.76 -9.62 3.76
CA ALA A 316 14.12 -10.97 3.31
C ALA A 316 15.60 -11.10 2.93
N GLY A 317 16.39 -10.02 2.97
CA GLY A 317 17.78 -10.00 2.58
C GLY A 317 18.01 -10.01 1.07
N THR A 318 17.00 -9.57 0.29
CA THR A 318 17.06 -9.50 -1.17
C THR A 318 17.18 -8.04 -1.60
N PRO A 319 18.33 -7.64 -2.19
CA PRO A 319 18.57 -6.30 -2.67
C PRO A 319 17.53 -5.81 -3.65
N VAL A 320 17.30 -4.50 -3.66
CA VAL A 320 16.33 -3.85 -4.54
C VAL A 320 17.04 -2.93 -5.51
N VAL A 321 16.71 -3.01 -6.80
CA VAL A 321 17.06 -2.02 -7.82
C VAL A 321 15.80 -1.28 -8.25
N ALA A 322 15.80 0.04 -8.14
CA ALA A 322 14.63 0.88 -8.43
C ALA A 322 15.02 2.18 -9.14
N TYR A 323 14.07 2.82 -9.82
CA TYR A 323 14.24 4.22 -10.22
C TYR A 323 14.26 5.15 -9.00
N ASP A 324 15.06 6.20 -9.05
CA ASP A 324 15.13 7.23 -8.01
C ASP A 324 13.94 8.19 -8.12
N ILE A 325 12.78 7.71 -7.73
CA ILE A 325 11.58 8.56 -7.66
C ILE A 325 11.47 9.19 -6.26
N PRO A 326 10.86 10.38 -6.14
CA PRO A 326 10.91 11.18 -4.90
C PRO A 326 10.49 10.45 -3.62
N ASN A 327 9.62 9.45 -3.76
CA ASN A 327 9.05 8.74 -2.63
C ASN A 327 9.97 7.67 -2.03
N TYR A 328 11.04 7.25 -2.69
CA TYR A 328 11.81 6.07 -2.26
C TYR A 328 12.90 6.38 -1.26
N ARG A 329 13.76 7.37 -1.55
CA ARG A 329 14.88 7.69 -0.64
C ARG A 329 14.44 8.04 0.79
N PRO A 330 13.36 8.81 1.02
CA PRO A 330 12.91 9.10 2.38
C PRO A 330 12.41 7.89 3.16
N LEU A 331 12.02 6.79 2.47
CA LEU A 331 11.52 5.56 3.10
C LEU A 331 12.58 4.47 3.23
N PHE A 332 13.45 4.35 2.25
CA PHE A 332 14.34 3.19 2.13
C PHE A 332 15.83 3.57 2.16
N GLY A 333 16.17 4.87 2.08
CA GLY A 333 17.56 5.33 2.16
C GLY A 333 18.49 4.53 1.24
N ASP A 334 19.60 4.10 1.79
CA ASP A 334 20.65 3.34 1.08
C ASP A 334 20.40 1.81 1.03
N PHE A 335 19.24 1.34 1.50
CA PHE A 335 18.84 -0.07 1.34
C PHE A 335 18.47 -0.42 -0.10
N VAL A 336 18.35 0.58 -0.98
CA VAL A 336 17.97 0.42 -2.39
C VAL A 336 19.06 0.99 -3.29
N ARG A 337 19.39 0.25 -4.34
CA ARG A 337 20.23 0.75 -5.41
C ARG A 337 19.38 1.51 -6.41
N TYR A 338 19.62 2.80 -6.52
CA TYR A 338 18.83 3.70 -7.34
C TYR A 338 19.46 3.94 -8.71
N ALA A 339 18.65 3.82 -9.76
CA ALA A 339 18.97 4.32 -11.10
C ALA A 339 18.28 5.68 -11.33
N PRO A 340 18.86 6.58 -12.16
CA PRO A 340 18.22 7.85 -12.51
C PRO A 340 16.79 7.63 -13.02
N PRO A 341 15.82 8.53 -12.69
CA PRO A 341 14.42 8.34 -13.03
C PRO A 341 14.21 8.10 -14.52
N PHE A 342 13.57 6.97 -14.83
CA PHE A 342 13.18 6.56 -16.18
C PHE A 342 14.32 6.38 -17.21
N ASN A 343 15.57 6.37 -16.73
CA ASN A 343 16.72 5.99 -17.54
C ASN A 343 16.85 4.47 -17.57
N LEU A 344 16.31 3.84 -18.61
CA LEU A 344 16.29 2.40 -18.77
C LEU A 344 17.69 1.80 -18.79
N GLU A 345 18.63 2.42 -19.50
CA GLU A 345 20.01 1.92 -19.63
C GLU A 345 20.70 1.87 -18.25
N ALA A 346 20.61 2.96 -17.48
CA ALA A 346 21.19 3.02 -16.13
C ALA A 346 20.50 2.02 -15.18
N PHE A 347 19.20 1.79 -15.34
CA PHE A 347 18.46 0.77 -14.56
C PHE A 347 18.96 -0.64 -14.90
N GLN A 348 19.14 -0.94 -16.18
CA GLN A 348 19.66 -2.21 -16.67
C GLN A 348 21.10 -2.47 -16.19
N GLN A 349 21.97 -1.45 -16.25
CA GLN A 349 23.34 -1.53 -15.75
C GLN A 349 23.36 -1.79 -14.24
N SER A 350 22.52 -1.08 -13.48
CA SER A 350 22.38 -1.28 -12.03
C SER A 350 21.88 -2.69 -11.69
N ALA A 351 20.92 -3.20 -12.45
CA ALA A 351 20.38 -4.55 -12.26
C ALA A 351 21.46 -5.62 -12.56
N ALA A 352 22.17 -5.50 -13.67
CA ALA A 352 23.24 -6.42 -14.04
C ALA A 352 24.37 -6.42 -12.99
N HIS A 353 24.81 -5.24 -12.56
CA HIS A 353 25.84 -5.09 -11.54
C HIS A 353 25.42 -5.76 -10.22
N GLU A 354 24.21 -5.46 -9.72
CA GLU A 354 23.73 -6.03 -8.46
C GLU A 354 23.61 -7.56 -8.51
N ILE A 355 23.13 -8.12 -9.64
CA ILE A 355 23.06 -9.57 -9.83
C ILE A 355 24.48 -10.20 -9.82
N GLN A 356 25.46 -9.57 -10.46
CA GLN A 356 26.84 -10.04 -10.49
C GLN A 356 27.47 -10.02 -9.10
N GLU A 357 27.30 -8.95 -8.34
CA GLU A 357 27.76 -8.87 -6.94
C GLU A 357 27.11 -9.99 -6.09
N MET A 358 25.79 -10.18 -6.22
CA MET A 358 25.07 -11.24 -5.52
C MET A 358 25.52 -12.66 -5.95
N ARG A 359 25.85 -12.89 -7.22
CA ARG A 359 26.43 -14.15 -7.70
C ARG A 359 27.85 -14.38 -7.14
N ALA A 360 28.59 -13.31 -6.91
CA ALA A 360 29.90 -13.33 -6.26
C ALA A 360 29.84 -13.42 -4.71
N GLY A 361 28.65 -13.59 -4.14
CA GLY A 361 28.44 -13.70 -2.70
C GLY A 361 28.49 -12.37 -1.94
N LYS A 362 28.44 -11.22 -2.63
CA LYS A 362 28.43 -9.89 -2.04
C LYS A 362 27.03 -9.32 -2.03
N ASN A 363 26.53 -8.98 -0.86
CA ASN A 363 25.22 -8.33 -0.68
C ASN A 363 25.41 -6.95 -0.08
N HIS A 364 25.00 -5.89 -0.79
CA HIS A 364 25.18 -4.53 -0.27
C HIS A 364 24.33 -4.26 0.99
N LEU A 365 23.31 -5.06 1.27
CA LEU A 365 22.51 -4.97 2.48
C LEU A 365 23.30 -5.39 3.73
N ASP A 366 24.36 -6.21 3.59
CA ASP A 366 25.18 -6.66 4.71
C ASP A 366 25.92 -5.49 5.40
N ALA A 367 26.20 -4.42 4.66
CA ALA A 367 26.80 -3.20 5.17
C ALA A 367 25.79 -2.24 5.81
N ARG A 368 24.50 -2.61 5.90
CA ARG A 368 23.41 -1.76 6.39
C ARG A 368 22.92 -2.26 7.74
N ASN A 369 22.36 -1.33 8.52
CA ASN A 369 21.71 -1.70 9.79
C ASN A 369 20.30 -2.27 9.52
N LEU A 370 20.26 -3.49 9.00
CA LEU A 370 19.02 -4.19 8.68
C LEU A 370 18.14 -4.43 9.91
N ALA A 371 18.74 -4.60 11.09
CA ALA A 371 18.03 -4.80 12.34
C ALA A 371 17.17 -3.57 12.70
N ASP A 372 17.74 -2.36 12.56
CA ASP A 372 17.00 -1.13 12.78
C ASP A 372 15.90 -0.93 11.74
N PHE A 373 16.17 -1.20 10.47
CA PHE A 373 15.16 -1.13 9.43
C PHE A 373 13.98 -2.08 9.70
N LYS A 374 14.26 -3.34 10.09
CA LYS A 374 13.26 -4.33 10.48
C LYS A 374 12.42 -3.82 11.66
N ARG A 375 13.07 -3.35 12.74
CA ARG A 375 12.38 -2.85 13.94
C ARG A 375 11.44 -1.69 13.61
N GLU A 376 11.94 -0.67 12.90
CA GLU A 376 11.21 0.57 12.61
C GLU A 376 10.04 0.37 11.66
N ASN A 377 10.13 -0.60 10.76
CA ASN A 377 9.12 -0.91 9.76
C ASN A 377 8.25 -2.13 10.11
N SER A 378 8.41 -2.74 11.28
CA SER A 378 7.63 -3.89 11.71
C SER A 378 6.17 -3.56 11.99
N TRP A 379 5.31 -4.58 11.98
CA TRP A 379 3.92 -4.45 12.44
C TRP A 379 3.85 -4.06 13.92
N GLU A 380 4.72 -4.60 14.74
CA GLU A 380 4.80 -4.33 16.17
C GLU A 380 5.02 -2.82 16.41
N MET A 381 5.95 -2.21 15.69
CA MET A 381 6.19 -0.77 15.79
C MET A 381 5.01 0.06 15.28
N THR A 382 4.41 -0.33 14.16
CA THR A 382 3.24 0.35 13.57
C THR A 382 2.04 0.30 14.52
N GLN A 383 1.76 -0.87 15.08
CA GLN A 383 0.70 -1.09 16.07
C GLN A 383 0.96 -0.35 17.38
N ALA A 384 2.21 -0.38 17.88
CA ALA A 384 2.58 0.36 19.09
C ALA A 384 2.41 1.88 18.92
N LYS A 385 2.76 2.45 17.78
CA LYS A 385 2.51 3.87 17.47
C LYS A 385 1.01 4.19 17.50
N PHE A 386 0.19 3.30 16.94
CA PHE A 386 -1.26 3.47 16.94
C PHE A 386 -1.84 3.44 18.35
N VAL A 387 -1.53 2.41 19.13
CA VAL A 387 -2.02 2.26 20.51
C VAL A 387 -1.58 3.44 21.39
N ARG A 388 -0.30 3.83 21.32
CA ARG A 388 0.19 5.01 22.05
C ARG A 388 -0.56 6.28 21.64
N THR A 389 -0.92 6.41 20.37
CA THR A 389 -1.72 7.55 19.90
C THR A 389 -3.11 7.59 20.53
N LEU A 390 -3.74 6.43 20.70
CA LEU A 390 -5.05 6.35 21.41
C LEU A 390 -4.94 6.75 22.89
N GLU A 391 -3.80 6.47 23.52
CA GLU A 391 -3.58 6.77 24.95
C GLU A 391 -3.34 8.25 25.23
N VAL A 392 -2.80 8.99 24.25
CA VAL A 392 -2.48 10.42 24.40
C VAL A 392 -3.49 11.38 23.76
N LEU A 393 -4.49 10.87 23.05
CA LEU A 393 -5.54 11.64 22.40
C LEU A 393 -6.81 11.69 23.26
#